data_50d990b0a2ae4aecb50fddad402f0630
#
_entry.id   50d990b0a2ae4aecb50fddad402f0630
#
_cell.length_a   1.000
_cell.length_b   1.000
_cell.length_c   1.000
_cell.angle_alpha   90.00
_cell.angle_beta   90.00
_cell.angle_gamma   90.00
#
_symmetry.space_group_name_H-M   'P 1'
#
loop_
_entity.id
_entity.type
_entity.pdbx_description
1 polymer ?
#
loop_
_entity_poly.entity_id
_entity_poly.type
_entity_poly.pdbx_seq_one_letter_code
_entity_poly.pdbx_strand_id
1 'polypeptide(L)'
;LLLLRELRGEKGRAFPRVVAEFYDKESHELCRETPLTDAVMSPEFVSMQITHLAREPVLASIYNELLSAGGIEIGLRPIERYVPLRTHCSFAQLVRATQNANEIVLGVRIGGIHGELSLNPGSTSRFVFEEGDVAVVLAQEVYI
;
A
#
# COMPACT_ATOMS: atom_id res chain seq x y z
N LEU A 1 2.37 -21.43 -11.27
CA LEU A 1 1.43 -20.33 -11.55
C LEU A 1 0.29 -20.76 -12.48
N LEU A 2 0.56 -21.45 -13.60
CA LEU A 2 -0.47 -21.99 -14.51
C LEU A 2 -1.42 -22.96 -13.81
N LEU A 3 -0.91 -23.85 -12.95
CA LEU A 3 -1.73 -24.76 -12.13
C LEU A 3 -2.65 -24.01 -11.15
N LEU A 4 -2.19 -22.89 -10.57
CA LEU A 4 -3.02 -22.05 -9.71
C LEU A 4 -4.17 -21.38 -10.48
N ARG A 5 -3.95 -21.06 -11.75
CA ARG A 5 -4.98 -20.52 -12.65
C ARG A 5 -6.08 -21.56 -12.94
N GLU A 6 -5.71 -22.80 -13.17
CA GLU A 6 -6.67 -23.89 -13.40
C GLU A 6 -7.52 -24.16 -12.14
N LEU A 7 -6.90 -24.16 -10.97
CA LEU A 7 -7.60 -24.31 -9.69
C LEU A 7 -8.59 -23.18 -9.40
N ARG A 8 -8.36 -21.96 -9.92
CA ARG A 8 -9.28 -20.82 -9.80
C ARG A 8 -10.55 -21.01 -10.64
N GLY A 9 -10.44 -21.68 -11.78
CA GLY A 9 -11.57 -21.90 -12.70
C GLY A 9 -12.62 -22.91 -12.22
N GLU A 10 -12.27 -23.77 -11.27
CA GLU A 10 -13.10 -24.94 -10.99
C GLU A 10 -14.16 -24.80 -9.89
N LYS A 11 -14.12 -23.80 -9.02
CA LYS A 11 -15.10 -23.79 -7.90
C LYS A 11 -15.33 -22.41 -7.31
N GLY A 12 -16.15 -21.58 -7.76
CA GLY A 12 -16.82 -20.46 -7.09
C GLY A 12 -16.41 -20.07 -5.63
N ARG A 13 -15.25 -20.51 -5.15
CA ARG A 13 -14.65 -20.20 -3.87
C ARG A 13 -13.78 -18.96 -3.98
N ALA A 14 -13.84 -18.12 -2.97
CA ALA A 14 -12.90 -17.01 -2.80
C ALA A 14 -11.47 -17.56 -2.89
N PHE A 15 -10.75 -17.19 -3.95
CA PHE A 15 -9.36 -17.63 -4.15
C PHE A 15 -8.46 -16.85 -3.20
N PRO A 16 -7.50 -17.47 -2.53
CA PRO A 16 -6.57 -16.75 -1.67
C PRO A 16 -5.79 -15.70 -2.48
N ARG A 17 -5.42 -14.60 -1.84
CA ARG A 17 -4.50 -13.63 -2.45
C ARG A 17 -3.18 -14.34 -2.73
N VAL A 18 -2.71 -14.24 -3.97
CA VAL A 18 -1.44 -14.82 -4.39
C VAL A 18 -0.48 -13.68 -4.69
N VAL A 19 0.58 -13.60 -3.91
CA VAL A 19 1.71 -12.69 -4.14
C VAL A 19 2.87 -13.53 -4.67
N ALA A 20 3.45 -13.11 -5.80
CA ALA A 20 4.59 -13.80 -6.38
C ALA A 20 5.84 -12.92 -6.35
N GLU A 21 6.98 -13.54 -6.03
CA GLU A 21 8.29 -12.93 -6.15
C GLU A 21 8.91 -13.28 -7.50
N PHE A 22 9.46 -12.29 -8.18
CA PHE A 22 10.17 -12.45 -9.44
C PHE A 22 11.59 -11.91 -9.34
N TYR A 23 12.52 -12.64 -9.96
CA TYR A 23 13.94 -12.29 -10.00
C TYR A 23 14.36 -11.67 -11.33
N ASP A 24 13.52 -11.78 -12.37
CA ASP A 24 13.78 -11.23 -13.69
C ASP A 24 12.50 -10.69 -14.34
N LYS A 25 12.67 -9.73 -15.25
CA LYS A 25 11.57 -9.06 -15.94
C LYS A 25 10.82 -9.97 -16.90
N GLU A 26 11.52 -10.90 -17.53
CA GLU A 26 10.93 -11.80 -18.53
C GLU A 26 9.90 -12.71 -17.85
N SER A 27 10.26 -13.32 -16.73
CA SER A 27 9.34 -14.12 -15.90
C SER A 27 8.14 -13.30 -15.41
N HIS A 28 8.35 -12.05 -15.01
CA HIS A 28 7.28 -11.15 -14.59
C HIS A 28 6.34 -10.81 -15.76
N GLU A 29 6.86 -10.51 -16.95
CA GLU A 29 6.05 -10.20 -18.13
C GLU A 29 5.21 -11.39 -18.58
N LEU A 30 5.77 -12.61 -18.57
CA LEU A 30 5.04 -13.84 -18.86
C LEU A 30 3.88 -14.10 -17.90
N CYS A 31 3.97 -13.58 -16.67
CA CYS A 31 2.94 -13.74 -15.67
C CYS A 31 1.90 -12.60 -15.66
N ARG A 32 2.07 -11.54 -16.44
CA ARG A 32 1.12 -10.41 -16.51
C ARG A 32 -0.29 -10.81 -16.94
N GLU A 33 -0.41 -11.84 -17.76
CA GLU A 33 -1.70 -12.38 -18.21
C GLU A 33 -2.30 -13.39 -17.22
N THR A 34 -1.56 -13.72 -16.14
CA THR A 34 -2.09 -14.58 -15.09
C THR A 34 -2.78 -13.74 -14.03
N PRO A 35 -3.88 -14.21 -13.42
CA PRO A 35 -4.58 -13.48 -12.38
C PRO A 35 -3.83 -13.56 -11.04
N LEU A 36 -2.60 -13.06 -11.02
CA LEU A 36 -1.88 -12.78 -9.79
C LEU A 36 -2.52 -11.58 -9.11
N THR A 37 -2.59 -11.64 -7.80
CA THR A 37 -3.11 -10.51 -7.03
C THR A 37 -2.06 -9.43 -6.93
N ASP A 38 -0.77 -9.82 -6.84
CA ASP A 38 0.35 -8.89 -6.75
C ASP A 38 1.68 -9.56 -7.11
N ALA A 39 2.68 -8.74 -7.48
CA ALA A 39 4.03 -9.19 -7.86
C ALA A 39 5.10 -8.31 -7.24
N VAL A 40 6.15 -8.93 -6.71
CA VAL A 40 7.32 -8.25 -6.15
C VAL A 40 8.56 -8.56 -7.00
N MET A 41 9.22 -7.52 -7.50
CA MET A 41 10.49 -7.59 -8.20
C MET A 41 11.64 -7.42 -7.21
N SER A 42 12.11 -8.53 -6.63
CA SER A 42 13.13 -8.50 -5.57
C SER A 42 14.43 -7.80 -5.94
N PRO A 43 15.03 -7.97 -7.15
CA PRO A 43 16.27 -7.27 -7.49
C PRO A 43 16.09 -5.76 -7.57
N GLU A 44 14.95 -5.27 -8.05
CA GLU A 44 14.69 -3.82 -8.11
C GLU A 44 14.52 -3.24 -6.70
N PHE A 45 13.79 -3.93 -5.84
CA PHE A 45 13.58 -3.50 -4.45
C PHE A 45 14.89 -3.45 -3.66
N VAL A 46 15.71 -4.52 -3.76
CA VAL A 46 17.03 -4.58 -3.11
C VAL A 46 17.97 -3.51 -3.65
N SER A 47 17.99 -3.26 -4.96
CA SER A 47 18.83 -2.23 -5.58
C SER A 47 18.44 -0.83 -5.11
N MET A 48 17.14 -0.55 -4.96
CA MET A 48 16.66 0.71 -4.39
C MET A 48 17.12 0.89 -2.94
N GLN A 49 16.99 -0.15 -2.11
CA GLN A 49 17.46 -0.10 -0.71
C GLN A 49 18.96 0.15 -0.64
N ILE A 50 19.78 -0.56 -1.42
CA ILE A 50 21.24 -0.37 -1.47
C ILE A 50 21.57 1.07 -1.86
N THR A 51 20.89 1.62 -2.87
CA THR A 51 21.10 3.00 -3.33
C THR A 51 20.79 4.02 -2.23
N HIS A 52 19.69 3.83 -1.51
CA HIS A 52 19.31 4.71 -0.40
C HIS A 52 20.32 4.61 0.76
N LEU A 53 20.72 3.40 1.14
CA LEU A 53 21.67 3.18 2.23
C LEU A 53 23.09 3.65 1.89
N ALA A 54 23.49 3.60 0.62
CA ALA A 54 24.76 4.15 0.18
C ALA A 54 24.84 5.68 0.32
N ARG A 55 23.70 6.37 0.19
CA ARG A 55 23.59 7.82 0.37
C ARG A 55 23.42 8.21 1.83
N GLU A 56 22.65 7.42 2.58
CA GLU A 56 22.23 7.73 3.93
C GLU A 56 22.20 6.43 4.78
N PRO A 57 23.34 6.00 5.35
CA PRO A 57 23.43 4.72 6.07
C PRO A 57 22.48 4.61 7.27
N VAL A 58 22.10 5.74 7.86
CA VAL A 58 21.20 5.79 9.04
C VAL A 58 19.78 5.29 8.71
N LEU A 59 19.40 5.27 7.43
CA LEU A 59 18.11 4.73 6.98
C LEU A 59 17.97 3.22 7.22
N ALA A 60 19.09 2.49 7.47
CA ALA A 60 19.02 1.07 7.73
C ALA A 60 18.12 0.73 8.93
N SER A 61 18.22 1.50 10.02
CA SER A 61 17.37 1.31 11.19
C SER A 61 15.90 1.59 10.91
N ILE A 62 15.62 2.58 10.06
CA ILE A 62 14.25 2.94 9.67
C ILE A 62 13.63 1.84 8.80
N TYR A 63 14.39 1.33 7.81
CA TYR A 63 13.91 0.21 6.99
C TYR A 63 13.67 -1.05 7.82
N ASN A 64 14.57 -1.35 8.77
CA ASN A 64 14.40 -2.50 9.67
C ASN A 64 13.13 -2.38 10.50
N GLU A 65 12.81 -1.18 11.00
CA GLU A 65 11.56 -0.94 11.75
C GLU A 65 10.34 -1.09 10.86
N LEU A 66 10.32 -0.46 9.67
CA LEU A 66 9.18 -0.48 8.74
C LEU A 66 8.92 -1.86 8.11
N LEU A 67 9.94 -2.74 8.07
CA LEU A 67 9.85 -4.08 7.47
C LEU A 67 9.80 -5.19 8.53
N SER A 68 9.83 -4.84 9.83
CA SER A 68 9.72 -5.80 10.91
C SER A 68 8.26 -6.19 11.17
N ALA A 69 8.02 -7.47 11.43
CA ALA A 69 6.71 -7.91 11.87
C ALA A 69 6.45 -7.43 13.32
N GLY A 70 5.41 -6.65 13.53
CA GLY A 70 4.99 -6.14 14.84
C GLY A 70 5.46 -4.72 15.18
N GLY A 71 6.07 -4.01 14.23
CA GLY A 71 6.42 -2.59 14.33
C GLY A 71 5.33 -1.67 13.80
N ILE A 72 5.76 -0.50 13.35
CA ILE A 72 4.91 0.44 12.61
C ILE A 72 4.86 0.00 11.15
N GLU A 73 3.67 -0.18 10.61
CA GLU A 73 3.45 -0.66 9.25
C GLU A 73 2.75 0.40 8.38
N ILE A 74 2.96 0.28 7.06
CA ILE A 74 2.19 1.06 6.08
C ILE A 74 0.87 0.33 5.88
N GLY A 75 -0.22 0.94 6.34
CA GLY A 75 -1.56 0.40 6.22
C GLY A 75 -2.47 1.22 5.29
N LEU A 76 -3.50 0.56 4.77
CA LEU A 76 -4.61 1.21 4.08
C LEU A 76 -5.81 1.21 5.02
N ARG A 77 -6.39 2.40 5.23
CA ARG A 77 -7.57 2.57 6.10
C ARG A 77 -8.70 3.22 5.31
N PRO A 78 -9.94 2.74 5.45
CA PRO A 78 -11.09 3.41 4.85
C PRO A 78 -11.13 4.88 5.26
N ILE A 79 -11.34 5.77 4.29
CA ILE A 79 -11.24 7.22 4.52
C ILE A 79 -12.34 7.74 5.47
N GLU A 80 -13.51 7.09 5.44
CA GLU A 80 -14.65 7.40 6.31
C GLU A 80 -14.38 7.25 7.80
N ARG A 81 -13.30 6.56 8.16
CA ARG A 81 -12.82 6.47 9.53
C ARG A 81 -12.37 7.83 10.09
N TYR A 82 -11.94 8.73 9.22
CA TYR A 82 -11.31 10.00 9.60
C TYR A 82 -12.13 11.22 9.24
N VAL A 83 -12.78 11.19 8.09
CA VAL A 83 -13.52 12.35 7.54
C VAL A 83 -14.81 11.90 6.89
N PRO A 84 -15.87 12.76 6.92
CA PRO A 84 -17.12 12.45 6.25
C PRO A 84 -16.95 12.42 4.74
N LEU A 85 -17.62 11.45 4.09
CA LEU A 85 -17.65 11.32 2.65
C LEU A 85 -18.43 12.49 1.98
N ARG A 86 -18.14 12.73 0.70
CA ARG A 86 -18.82 13.72 -0.15
C ARG A 86 -18.75 15.15 0.38
N THR A 87 -17.76 15.43 1.20
CA THR A 87 -17.47 16.77 1.71
C THR A 87 -16.08 17.22 1.30
N HIS A 88 -15.89 18.52 1.12
CA HIS A 88 -14.57 19.07 0.87
C HIS A 88 -13.67 18.90 2.08
N CYS A 89 -12.55 18.23 1.90
CA CYS A 89 -11.54 18.01 2.92
C CYS A 89 -10.17 18.43 2.40
N SER A 90 -9.44 19.25 3.16
CA SER A 90 -8.04 19.51 2.85
C SER A 90 -7.14 18.40 3.42
N PHE A 91 -5.97 18.19 2.81
CA PHE A 91 -5.03 17.21 3.35
C PHE A 91 -4.62 17.55 4.80
N ALA A 92 -4.50 18.83 5.14
CA ALA A 92 -4.24 19.23 6.53
C ALA A 92 -5.33 18.82 7.52
N GLN A 93 -6.61 18.81 7.10
CA GLN A 93 -7.70 18.29 7.94
C GLN A 93 -7.60 16.78 8.12
N LEU A 94 -7.25 16.05 7.05
CA LEU A 94 -7.02 14.61 7.14
C LEU A 94 -5.85 14.28 8.06
N VAL A 95 -4.72 15.01 7.96
CA VAL A 95 -3.57 14.87 8.87
C VAL A 95 -4.00 14.99 10.34
N ARG A 96 -4.79 16.00 10.68
CA ARG A 96 -5.29 16.18 12.05
C ARG A 96 -6.19 15.03 12.49
N ALA A 97 -7.05 14.56 11.59
CA ALA A 97 -7.98 13.48 11.91
C ALA A 97 -7.25 12.15 12.15
N THR A 98 -6.23 11.82 11.36
CA THR A 98 -5.41 10.61 11.56
C THR A 98 -4.55 10.70 12.83
N GLN A 99 -4.00 11.88 13.16
CA GLN A 99 -3.27 12.09 14.41
C GLN A 99 -4.13 11.83 15.65
N ASN A 100 -5.41 12.16 15.62
CA ASN A 100 -6.33 11.83 16.70
C ASN A 100 -6.54 10.32 16.88
N ALA A 101 -6.25 9.52 15.84
CA ALA A 101 -6.27 8.07 15.88
C ALA A 101 -4.89 7.44 16.16
N ASN A 102 -3.88 8.25 16.54
CA ASN A 102 -2.48 7.85 16.69
C ASN A 102 -1.87 7.24 15.41
N GLU A 103 -2.27 7.73 14.26
CA GLU A 103 -1.79 7.31 12.95
C GLU A 103 -1.20 8.51 12.19
N ILE A 104 -0.24 8.25 11.30
CA ILE A 104 0.39 9.27 10.46
C ILE A 104 -0.03 9.02 9.02
N VAL A 105 -0.80 9.94 8.43
CA VAL A 105 -1.18 9.81 7.03
C VAL A 105 0.00 10.16 6.12
N LEU A 106 0.32 9.25 5.20
CA LEU A 106 1.31 9.43 4.14
C LEU A 106 0.69 9.97 2.86
N GLY A 107 -0.59 9.69 2.63
CA GLY A 107 -1.29 10.07 1.42
C GLY A 107 -2.67 9.45 1.32
N VAL A 108 -3.24 9.53 0.12
CA VAL A 108 -4.58 9.02 -0.18
C VAL A 108 -4.57 8.22 -1.48
N ARG A 109 -5.47 7.25 -1.59
CA ARG A 109 -5.77 6.56 -2.85
C ARG A 109 -7.26 6.77 -3.15
N ILE A 110 -7.54 7.35 -4.31
CA ILE A 110 -8.87 7.77 -4.75
C ILE A 110 -9.32 6.89 -5.92
N GLY A 111 -10.55 6.41 -5.89
CA GLY A 111 -11.09 5.48 -6.89
C GLY A 111 -10.87 4.01 -6.52
N GLY A 112 -10.82 3.70 -5.23
CA GLY A 112 -10.68 2.35 -4.70
C GLY A 112 -9.26 1.78 -4.79
N ILE A 113 -9.14 0.45 -4.66
CA ILE A 113 -7.85 -0.25 -4.54
C ILE A 113 -6.95 -0.11 -5.77
N HIS A 114 -7.51 0.14 -6.95
CA HIS A 114 -6.79 0.37 -8.20
C HIS A 114 -6.76 1.85 -8.61
N GLY A 115 -7.27 2.73 -7.74
CA GLY A 115 -7.36 4.15 -7.99
C GLY A 115 -6.03 4.89 -7.92
N GLU A 116 -6.07 6.19 -8.17
CA GLU A 116 -4.91 7.06 -8.17
C GLU A 116 -4.32 7.22 -6.78
N LEU A 117 -3.00 6.97 -6.66
CA LEU A 117 -2.24 7.15 -5.43
C LEU A 117 -1.59 8.54 -5.43
N SER A 118 -1.87 9.32 -4.38
CA SER A 118 -1.19 10.60 -4.11
C SER A 118 -0.51 10.55 -2.75
N LEU A 119 0.83 10.47 -2.75
CA LEU A 119 1.64 10.50 -1.52
C LEU A 119 2.10 11.93 -1.23
N ASN A 120 2.04 12.30 0.05
CA ASN A 120 2.43 13.60 0.58
C ASN A 120 1.88 14.78 -0.27
N PRO A 121 0.58 14.81 -0.55
CA PRO A 121 -0.01 15.95 -1.25
C PRO A 121 0.17 17.22 -0.44
N GLY A 122 0.20 18.38 -1.11
CA GLY A 122 0.32 19.66 -0.41
C GLY A 122 -0.76 19.83 0.66
N SER A 123 -0.43 20.47 1.77
CA SER A 123 -1.35 20.65 2.91
C SER A 123 -2.67 21.34 2.53
N THR A 124 -2.65 22.16 1.49
CA THR A 124 -3.82 22.87 0.94
C THR A 124 -4.56 22.11 -0.14
N SER A 125 -4.04 20.96 -0.60
CA SER A 125 -4.74 20.09 -1.55
C SER A 125 -6.10 19.72 -1.01
N ARG A 126 -7.11 19.81 -1.88
CA ARG A 126 -8.52 19.55 -1.51
C ARG A 126 -9.00 18.30 -2.20
N PHE A 127 -9.74 17.50 -1.45
CA PHE A 127 -10.33 16.26 -1.90
C PHE A 127 -11.83 16.25 -1.60
N VAL A 128 -12.55 15.48 -2.39
CA VAL A 128 -13.90 15.04 -2.08
C VAL A 128 -13.84 13.51 -2.12
N PHE A 129 -13.98 12.89 -0.99
CA PHE A 129 -13.82 11.44 -0.86
C PHE A 129 -15.15 10.72 -1.05
N GLU A 130 -15.08 9.57 -1.70
CA GLU A 130 -16.21 8.66 -1.93
C GLU A 130 -15.97 7.33 -1.19
N GLU A 131 -17.00 6.50 -1.15
CA GLU A 131 -16.90 5.15 -0.59
C GLU A 131 -15.88 4.32 -1.35
N GLY A 132 -14.99 3.63 -0.63
CA GLY A 132 -13.90 2.85 -1.20
C GLY A 132 -12.58 3.62 -1.33
N ASP A 133 -12.56 4.94 -1.12
CA ASP A 133 -11.31 5.69 -1.00
C ASP A 133 -10.59 5.34 0.30
N VAL A 134 -9.25 5.36 0.27
CA VAL A 134 -8.46 4.97 1.43
C VAL A 134 -7.37 5.99 1.76
N ALA A 135 -7.10 6.15 3.04
CA ALA A 135 -5.90 6.80 3.54
C ALA A 135 -4.75 5.78 3.61
N VAL A 136 -3.58 6.20 3.14
CA VAL A 136 -2.32 5.48 3.33
C VAL A 136 -1.70 6.01 4.61
N VAL A 137 -1.53 5.16 5.61
CA VAL A 137 -1.08 5.57 6.95
C VAL A 137 0.11 4.75 7.44
N LEU A 138 0.93 5.35 8.30
CA LEU A 138 1.81 4.62 9.20
C LEU A 138 1.05 4.42 10.51
N ALA A 139 0.89 3.17 10.91
CA ALA A 139 0.16 2.79 12.10
C ALA A 139 0.77 1.54 12.73
N GLN A 140 0.65 1.43 14.04
CA GLN A 140 0.94 0.18 14.70
C GLN A 140 -0.21 -0.80 14.43
N GLU A 141 0.07 -1.91 13.77
CA GLU A 141 -0.93 -2.94 13.57
C GLU A 141 -1.04 -3.78 14.83
N VAL A 142 -2.24 -3.82 15.40
CA VAL A 142 -2.56 -4.75 16.49
C VAL A 142 -3.14 -5.99 15.83
N TYR A 143 -2.31 -7.02 15.68
CA TYR A 143 -2.80 -8.35 15.32
C TYR A 143 -3.62 -8.88 16.50
N ILE A 144 -4.94 -8.95 16.34
CA ILE A 144 -5.87 -9.59 17.28
C ILE A 144 -6.06 -11.05 16.87
#